data_2d52c1deacb1b84eae65753084689e32
#
_entry.id   2d52c1deacb1b84eae65753084689e32
#
_cell.length_a   1.000
_cell.length_b   1.000
_cell.length_c   1.000
_cell.angle_alpha   90.00
_cell.angle_beta   90.00
_cell.angle_gamma   90.00
#
_symmetry.space_group_name_H-M   'P 1'
#
loop_
_entity.id
_entity.type
_entity.pdbx_description
1 polymer ?
#
loop_
_entity_poly.entity_id
_entity_poly.type
_entity_poly.pdbx_seq_one_letter_code
_entity_poly.pdbx_strand_id
1 'polypeptide(L)'
;MTDTTTPTVVAERRGRFRAAGQLGWGLGDQALSSLTNFTLSLLVAREVGIDQLGIFSLVFATYLLALGVSRSLNSDALAVRYSAAAEPAWRGGARAAAGGALGLGLAGGAACVLAGLVADGLLGDALVVLGLGLPGLLLQDAWRFAFVARGRSAQAFVNDLVWALVLAAALAVLLTSGRTSVLAFELAWSGAAGVAALAGIAQARLLPWPLNPLAWWRRHRDLNARYLGEFLTIGAVSQLNNYGVSAVAGLAVVGALRAGEILVGPVYVLFMGGNMIAVAEGARVASRSTAGLARLSLLVSAGMSAAAALWGAVLVLLPDSLGTRVLGPTWYAAAQVVVPFALLTVGLTASAGPQTGLRALAAAKRGLRARLVAAPLLLIGAIGGAAVGGAVGAAWGMAVSYWAAAAVWWWQFRLALREHRP
;
A
#
# COMPACT_ATOMS: atom_id res chain seq x y z
N MET A 1 -23.82 34.51 -41.01
CA MET A 1 -22.94 33.36 -40.72
C MET A 1 -22.19 33.69 -39.44
N THR A 2 -22.75 33.32 -38.30
CA THR A 2 -22.17 33.56 -36.98
C THR A 2 -21.40 32.31 -36.58
N ASP A 3 -20.11 32.50 -36.37
CA ASP A 3 -19.12 31.47 -36.01
C ASP A 3 -19.46 30.88 -34.60
N THR A 4 -20.02 29.66 -34.57
CA THR A 4 -20.46 28.94 -33.36
C THR A 4 -19.43 27.94 -32.84
N THR A 5 -18.17 27.98 -33.32
CA THR A 5 -17.16 26.93 -33.06
C THR A 5 -16.21 27.22 -31.88
N THR A 6 -16.24 28.42 -31.28
CA THR A 6 -15.25 28.84 -30.30
C THR A 6 -15.51 28.40 -28.83
N PRO A 7 -16.75 28.25 -28.32
CA PRO A 7 -16.98 27.95 -26.90
C PRO A 7 -16.67 26.49 -26.49
N THR A 8 -16.90 25.53 -27.37
CA THR A 8 -16.73 24.09 -27.07
C THR A 8 -15.28 23.66 -26.95
N VAL A 9 -14.40 24.14 -27.84
CA VAL A 9 -12.96 23.81 -27.85
C VAL A 9 -12.25 24.38 -26.61
N VAL A 10 -12.63 25.59 -26.19
CA VAL A 10 -12.05 26.22 -24.98
C VAL A 10 -12.51 25.50 -23.70
N ALA A 11 -13.78 25.05 -23.64
CA ALA A 11 -14.29 24.27 -22.53
C ALA A 11 -13.63 22.89 -22.42
N GLU A 12 -13.43 22.20 -23.54
CA GLU A 12 -12.72 20.92 -23.60
C GLU A 12 -11.24 21.06 -23.19
N ARG A 13 -10.55 22.09 -23.67
CA ARG A 13 -9.15 22.35 -23.25
C ARG A 13 -9.07 22.65 -21.76
N ARG A 14 -9.96 23.48 -21.19
CA ARG A 14 -9.99 23.74 -19.75
C ARG A 14 -10.30 22.48 -18.94
N GLY A 15 -11.17 21.60 -19.41
CA GLY A 15 -11.45 20.31 -18.80
C GLY A 15 -10.21 19.40 -18.77
N ARG A 16 -9.47 19.31 -19.88
CA ARG A 16 -8.24 18.54 -20.00
C ARG A 16 -7.11 19.06 -19.09
N PHE A 17 -6.91 20.39 -19.02
CA PHE A 17 -5.92 20.99 -18.11
C PHE A 17 -6.27 20.78 -16.64
N ARG A 18 -7.55 20.85 -16.27
CA ARG A 18 -8.00 20.53 -14.90
C ARG A 18 -7.77 19.06 -14.55
N ALA A 19 -8.11 18.14 -15.45
CA ALA A 19 -7.88 16.71 -15.26
C ALA A 19 -6.37 16.37 -15.17
N ALA A 20 -5.53 16.96 -16.02
CA ALA A 20 -4.08 16.79 -15.94
C ALA A 20 -3.50 17.36 -14.64
N GLY A 21 -3.98 18.52 -14.18
CA GLY A 21 -3.57 19.09 -12.90
C GLY A 21 -3.97 18.21 -11.71
N GLN A 22 -5.17 17.63 -11.71
CA GLN A 22 -5.62 16.71 -10.65
C GLN A 22 -4.81 15.41 -10.64
N LEU A 23 -4.47 14.87 -11.80
CA LEU A 23 -3.58 13.71 -11.92
C LEU A 23 -2.18 14.03 -11.38
N GLY A 24 -1.63 15.22 -11.71
CA GLY A 24 -0.34 15.67 -11.20
C GLY A 24 -0.33 15.78 -9.68
N TRP A 25 -1.34 16.39 -9.08
CA TRP A 25 -1.47 16.46 -7.62
C TRP A 25 -1.67 15.09 -6.97
N GLY A 26 -2.46 14.20 -7.59
CA GLY A 26 -2.64 12.83 -7.08
C GLY A 26 -1.37 11.99 -7.13
N LEU A 27 -0.54 12.15 -8.18
CA LEU A 27 0.77 11.52 -8.27
C LEU A 27 1.75 12.10 -7.24
N GLY A 28 1.73 13.43 -7.04
CA GLY A 28 2.52 14.10 -6.02
C GLY A 28 2.17 13.64 -4.61
N ASP A 29 0.87 13.52 -4.32
CA ASP A 29 0.33 13.00 -3.07
C ASP A 29 0.80 11.55 -2.79
N GLN A 30 0.71 10.68 -3.79
CA GLN A 30 1.17 9.30 -3.67
C GLN A 30 2.70 9.20 -3.50
N ALA A 31 3.45 10.03 -4.21
CA ALA A 31 4.91 10.09 -4.08
C ALA A 31 5.34 10.57 -2.68
N LEU A 32 4.69 11.63 -2.17
CA LEU A 32 4.95 12.17 -0.84
C LEU A 32 4.65 11.14 0.24
N SER A 33 3.48 10.52 0.20
CA SER A 33 3.08 9.48 1.14
C SER A 33 4.02 8.27 1.11
N SER A 34 4.41 7.81 -0.08
CA SER A 34 5.36 6.70 -0.24
C SER A 34 6.74 7.05 0.31
N LEU A 35 7.25 8.25 0.02
CA LEU A 35 8.55 8.72 0.50
C LEU A 35 8.56 8.87 2.02
N THR A 36 7.50 9.41 2.59
CA THR A 36 7.33 9.59 4.04
C THR A 36 7.37 8.24 4.77
N ASN A 37 6.59 7.25 4.29
CA ASN A 37 6.57 5.92 4.88
C ASN A 37 7.88 5.16 4.67
N PHE A 38 8.52 5.32 3.51
CA PHE A 38 9.84 4.74 3.24
C PHE A 38 10.90 5.31 4.18
N THR A 39 10.96 6.63 4.32
CA THR A 39 11.91 7.32 5.20
C THR A 39 11.71 6.89 6.65
N LEU A 40 10.46 6.83 7.14
CA LEU A 40 10.16 6.33 8.48
C LEU A 40 10.67 4.90 8.66
N SER A 41 10.33 3.99 7.73
CA SER A 41 10.75 2.58 7.79
C SER A 41 12.28 2.43 7.78
N LEU A 42 12.97 3.24 6.98
CA LEU A 42 14.42 3.27 6.90
C LEU A 42 15.06 3.77 8.21
N LEU A 43 14.53 4.84 8.80
CA LEU A 43 15.02 5.38 10.06
C LEU A 43 14.78 4.40 11.21
N VAL A 44 13.60 3.79 11.28
CA VAL A 44 13.33 2.74 12.27
C VAL A 44 14.35 1.61 12.10
N ALA A 45 14.54 1.07 10.89
CA ALA A 45 15.49 -0.01 10.65
C ALA A 45 16.93 0.37 11.03
N ARG A 46 17.30 1.64 10.83
CA ARG A 46 18.64 2.14 11.13
C ARG A 46 18.90 2.35 12.63
N GLU A 47 17.90 2.81 13.37
CA GLU A 47 18.07 3.30 14.74
C GLU A 47 17.68 2.25 15.81
N VAL A 48 16.88 1.23 15.44
CA VAL A 48 16.44 0.22 16.40
C VAL A 48 17.01 -1.16 16.08
N GLY A 49 17.00 -2.06 17.07
CA GLY A 49 17.40 -3.46 16.88
C GLY A 49 16.39 -4.26 16.06
N ILE A 50 16.82 -5.44 15.63
CA ILE A 50 16.04 -6.28 14.70
C ILE A 50 14.68 -6.71 15.27
N ASP A 51 14.61 -7.03 16.57
CA ASP A 51 13.35 -7.38 17.24
C ASP A 51 12.37 -6.20 17.27
N GLN A 52 12.87 -4.99 17.55
CA GLN A 52 12.06 -3.77 17.53
C GLN A 52 11.56 -3.44 16.11
N LEU A 53 12.37 -3.70 15.09
CA LEU A 53 11.93 -3.57 13.69
C LEU A 53 10.83 -4.61 13.37
N GLY A 54 10.91 -5.81 13.94
CA GLY A 54 9.87 -6.83 13.87
C GLY A 54 8.56 -6.35 14.51
N ILE A 55 8.63 -5.77 15.72
CA ILE A 55 7.49 -5.16 16.41
C ILE A 55 6.87 -4.06 15.54
N PHE A 56 7.68 -3.12 15.03
CA PHE A 56 7.21 -2.06 14.14
C PHE A 56 6.48 -2.63 12.91
N SER A 57 7.00 -3.73 12.35
CA SER A 57 6.39 -4.37 11.18
C SER A 57 5.03 -4.99 11.49
N LEU A 58 4.84 -5.61 12.67
CA LEU A 58 3.54 -6.13 13.11
C LEU A 58 2.54 -5.00 13.39
N VAL A 59 2.97 -3.95 14.07
CA VAL A 59 2.17 -2.75 14.31
C VAL A 59 1.72 -2.13 12.99
N PHE A 60 2.65 -1.99 12.04
CA PHE A 60 2.35 -1.45 10.71
C PHE A 60 1.40 -2.36 9.92
N ALA A 61 1.56 -3.70 10.03
CA ALA A 61 0.64 -4.67 9.44
C ALA A 61 -0.77 -4.56 10.05
N THR A 62 -0.87 -4.39 11.39
CA THR A 62 -2.14 -4.16 12.08
C THR A 62 -2.84 -2.90 11.58
N TYR A 63 -2.08 -1.81 11.47
CA TYR A 63 -2.58 -0.57 10.88
C TYR A 63 -3.09 -0.77 9.44
N LEU A 64 -2.31 -1.44 8.58
CA LEU A 64 -2.71 -1.68 7.19
C LEU A 64 -3.97 -2.56 7.07
N LEU A 65 -4.17 -3.52 7.98
CA LEU A 65 -5.42 -4.28 8.08
C LEU A 65 -6.59 -3.36 8.44
N ALA A 66 -6.44 -2.55 9.49
CA ALA A 66 -7.48 -1.61 9.92
C ALA A 66 -7.78 -0.58 8.82
N LEU A 67 -6.74 -0.06 8.15
CA LEU A 67 -6.85 0.87 7.03
C LEU A 67 -7.63 0.26 5.86
N GLY A 68 -7.29 -0.97 5.46
CA GLY A 68 -7.96 -1.66 4.35
C GLY A 68 -9.45 -1.93 4.66
N VAL A 69 -9.76 -2.33 5.89
CA VAL A 69 -11.15 -2.46 6.36
C VAL A 69 -11.86 -1.11 6.32
N SER A 70 -11.23 -0.05 6.83
CA SER A 70 -11.81 1.30 6.84
C SER A 70 -12.08 1.82 5.43
N ARG A 71 -11.13 1.66 4.51
CA ARG A 71 -11.31 2.05 3.10
C ARG A 71 -12.47 1.31 2.46
N SER A 72 -12.49 -0.01 2.58
CA SER A 72 -13.52 -0.88 1.99
C SER A 72 -14.92 -0.54 2.50
N LEU A 73 -15.04 -0.19 3.77
CA LEU A 73 -16.32 0.08 4.40
C LEU A 73 -16.79 1.53 4.30
N ASN A 74 -15.87 2.49 4.13
CA ASN A 74 -16.20 3.92 4.15
C ASN A 74 -15.77 4.65 2.88
N SER A 75 -14.48 4.63 2.55
CA SER A 75 -13.87 5.52 1.55
C SER A 75 -14.23 5.12 0.12
N ASP A 76 -14.26 3.81 -0.19
CA ASP A 76 -14.55 3.33 -1.54
C ASP A 76 -16.00 3.62 -1.94
N ALA A 77 -16.96 3.42 -1.02
CA ALA A 77 -18.36 3.78 -1.25
C ALA A 77 -18.55 5.29 -1.46
N LEU A 78 -17.82 6.12 -0.72
CA LEU A 78 -17.79 7.56 -0.91
C LEU A 78 -17.27 7.93 -2.31
N ALA A 79 -16.14 7.37 -2.71
CA ALA A 79 -15.54 7.65 -4.00
C ALA A 79 -16.46 7.28 -5.17
N VAL A 80 -17.13 6.13 -5.10
CA VAL A 80 -18.00 5.65 -6.19
C VAL A 80 -19.32 6.41 -6.27
N ARG A 81 -19.98 6.68 -5.14
CA ARG A 81 -21.35 7.24 -5.15
C ARG A 81 -21.44 8.74 -5.05
N TYR A 82 -20.41 9.38 -4.50
CA TYR A 82 -20.48 10.80 -4.17
C TYR A 82 -19.49 11.68 -4.95
N SER A 83 -18.63 11.11 -5.79
CA SER A 83 -17.65 11.89 -6.58
C SER A 83 -18.31 12.90 -7.52
N ALA A 84 -19.41 12.52 -8.15
CA ALA A 84 -20.18 13.38 -9.05
C ALA A 84 -21.42 14.04 -8.38
N ALA A 85 -21.63 13.81 -7.08
CA ALA A 85 -22.80 14.33 -6.37
C ALA A 85 -22.74 15.84 -6.19
N ALA A 86 -23.93 16.49 -6.04
CA ALA A 86 -24.01 17.89 -5.67
C ALA A 86 -23.33 18.15 -4.30
N GLU A 87 -22.84 19.40 -4.11
CA GLU A 87 -22.04 19.74 -2.91
C GLU A 87 -22.72 19.36 -1.58
N PRO A 88 -24.03 19.59 -1.36
CA PRO A 88 -24.66 19.20 -0.09
C PRO A 88 -24.66 17.69 0.14
N ALA A 89 -24.89 16.89 -0.91
CA ALA A 89 -24.90 15.43 -0.83
C ALA A 89 -23.47 14.89 -0.59
N TRP A 90 -22.47 15.45 -1.28
CA TRP A 90 -21.06 15.12 -1.05
C TRP A 90 -20.65 15.44 0.39
N ARG A 91 -20.97 16.62 0.91
CA ARG A 91 -20.65 17.00 2.31
C ARG A 91 -21.28 16.04 3.31
N GLY A 92 -22.53 15.64 3.10
CA GLY A 92 -23.19 14.63 3.91
C GLY A 92 -22.51 13.27 3.86
N GLY A 93 -22.14 12.82 2.65
CA GLY A 93 -21.40 11.57 2.43
C GLY A 93 -20.01 11.58 3.05
N ALA A 94 -19.23 12.64 2.81
CA ALA A 94 -17.88 12.80 3.34
C ALA A 94 -17.88 12.84 4.88
N ARG A 95 -18.81 13.59 5.48
CA ARG A 95 -19.00 13.64 6.93
C ARG A 95 -19.29 12.24 7.53
N ALA A 96 -20.23 11.51 6.91
CA ALA A 96 -20.62 10.18 7.38
C ALA A 96 -19.52 9.13 7.19
N ALA A 97 -18.81 9.15 6.06
CA ALA A 97 -17.68 8.26 5.80
C ALA A 97 -16.51 8.52 6.77
N ALA A 98 -16.17 9.80 6.99
CA ALA A 98 -15.14 10.19 7.96
C ALA A 98 -15.55 9.81 9.40
N GLY A 99 -16.83 10.00 9.76
CA GLY A 99 -17.35 9.55 11.06
C GLY A 99 -17.30 8.05 11.23
N GLY A 100 -17.61 7.28 10.17
CA GLY A 100 -17.48 5.83 10.17
C GLY A 100 -16.03 5.36 10.30
N ALA A 101 -15.08 6.04 9.63
CA ALA A 101 -13.65 5.75 9.75
C ALA A 101 -13.14 6.05 11.17
N LEU A 102 -13.54 7.20 11.75
CA LEU A 102 -13.20 7.53 13.13
C LEU A 102 -13.79 6.52 14.12
N GLY A 103 -15.06 6.12 13.93
CA GLY A 103 -15.70 5.10 14.76
C GLY A 103 -14.99 3.74 14.70
N LEU A 104 -14.56 3.32 13.49
CA LEU A 104 -13.72 2.14 13.33
C LEU A 104 -12.35 2.30 13.99
N GLY A 105 -11.74 3.49 13.86
CA GLY A 105 -10.48 3.81 14.52
C GLY A 105 -10.57 3.72 16.03
N LEU A 106 -11.65 4.23 16.63
CA LEU A 106 -11.92 4.12 18.07
C LEU A 106 -12.14 2.66 18.50
N ALA A 107 -12.96 1.91 17.78
CA ALA A 107 -13.23 0.50 18.11
C ALA A 107 -12.00 -0.39 17.92
N GLY A 108 -11.30 -0.26 16.77
CA GLY A 108 -10.05 -0.98 16.51
C GLY A 108 -8.93 -0.54 17.44
N GLY A 109 -8.87 0.76 17.76
CA GLY A 109 -7.93 1.30 18.74
C GLY A 109 -8.15 0.71 20.14
N ALA A 110 -9.40 0.66 20.61
CA ALA A 110 -9.74 0.01 21.87
C ALA A 110 -9.34 -1.47 21.88
N ALA A 111 -9.59 -2.18 20.77
CA ALA A 111 -9.16 -3.58 20.63
C ALA A 111 -7.63 -3.72 20.70
N CYS A 112 -6.86 -2.84 20.05
CA CYS A 112 -5.40 -2.82 20.12
C CYS A 112 -4.91 -2.52 21.56
N VAL A 113 -5.52 -1.54 22.25
CA VAL A 113 -5.19 -1.24 23.66
C VAL A 113 -5.46 -2.45 24.54
N LEU A 114 -6.63 -3.07 24.42
CA LEU A 114 -6.97 -4.26 25.22
C LEU A 114 -6.00 -5.42 24.93
N ALA A 115 -5.67 -5.65 23.65
CA ALA A 115 -4.68 -6.66 23.28
C ALA A 115 -3.29 -6.33 23.85
N GLY A 116 -2.90 -5.05 23.82
CA GLY A 116 -1.63 -4.58 24.37
C GLY A 116 -1.53 -4.69 25.88
N LEU A 117 -2.65 -4.51 26.61
CA LEU A 117 -2.69 -4.70 28.06
C LEU A 117 -2.62 -6.18 28.48
N VAL A 118 -2.94 -7.10 27.58
CA VAL A 118 -2.84 -8.55 27.81
C VAL A 118 -1.49 -9.11 27.32
N ALA A 119 -0.91 -8.48 26.31
CA ALA A 119 0.39 -8.88 25.78
C ALA A 119 1.51 -8.26 26.65
N ASP A 120 2.44 -9.11 27.10
CA ASP A 120 3.59 -8.64 27.87
C ASP A 120 4.65 -7.97 26.98
N GLY A 121 5.41 -7.07 27.60
CA GLY A 121 6.62 -6.49 27.03
C GLY A 121 6.37 -5.45 25.94
N LEU A 122 7.41 -5.16 25.18
CA LEU A 122 7.45 -4.05 24.23
C LEU A 122 6.40 -4.15 23.10
N LEU A 123 6.00 -5.35 22.70
CA LEU A 123 4.92 -5.54 21.73
C LEU A 123 3.57 -5.08 22.28
N GLY A 124 3.31 -5.37 23.56
CA GLY A 124 2.11 -4.89 24.26
C GLY A 124 2.06 -3.37 24.28
N ASP A 125 3.17 -2.71 24.66
CA ASP A 125 3.28 -1.25 24.69
C ASP A 125 3.07 -0.65 23.29
N ALA A 126 3.64 -1.27 22.26
CA ALA A 126 3.47 -0.82 20.88
C ALA A 126 2.01 -0.96 20.40
N LEU A 127 1.31 -2.03 20.76
CA LEU A 127 -0.12 -2.16 20.45
C LEU A 127 -0.97 -1.11 21.17
N VAL A 128 -0.60 -0.71 22.39
CA VAL A 128 -1.28 0.40 23.11
C VAL A 128 -1.05 1.72 22.35
N VAL A 129 0.18 2.01 21.96
CA VAL A 129 0.51 3.23 21.21
C VAL A 129 -0.25 3.27 19.88
N LEU A 130 -0.27 2.16 19.11
CA LEU A 130 -1.07 2.05 17.90
C LEU A 130 -2.55 2.31 18.19
N GLY A 131 -3.09 1.69 19.24
CA GLY A 131 -4.49 1.81 19.61
C GLY A 131 -4.90 3.25 19.87
N LEU A 132 -4.06 4.03 20.54
CA LEU A 132 -4.28 5.46 20.77
C LEU A 132 -4.17 6.28 19.49
N GLY A 133 -3.29 5.90 18.57
CA GLY A 133 -3.06 6.60 17.29
C GLY A 133 -4.04 6.23 16.18
N LEU A 134 -4.66 5.04 16.23
CA LEU A 134 -5.47 4.48 15.15
C LEU A 134 -6.66 5.37 14.74
N PRO A 135 -7.39 6.03 15.66
CA PRO A 135 -8.45 6.95 15.29
C PRO A 135 -7.96 8.09 14.38
N GLY A 136 -6.80 8.68 14.70
CA GLY A 136 -6.18 9.75 13.90
C GLY A 136 -5.72 9.25 12.54
N LEU A 137 -5.08 8.09 12.48
CA LEU A 137 -4.60 7.46 11.25
C LEU A 137 -5.74 7.16 10.26
N LEU A 138 -6.83 6.56 10.73
CA LEU A 138 -7.97 6.23 9.85
C LEU A 138 -8.77 7.47 9.45
N LEU A 139 -8.88 8.46 10.32
CA LEU A 139 -9.58 9.71 10.01
C LEU A 139 -8.80 10.55 8.98
N GLN A 140 -7.47 10.62 9.10
CA GLN A 140 -6.61 11.30 8.14
C GLN A 140 -6.79 10.70 6.73
N ASP A 141 -6.73 9.37 6.62
CA ASP A 141 -6.94 8.69 5.34
C ASP A 141 -8.34 8.93 4.77
N ALA A 142 -9.37 8.93 5.61
CA ALA A 142 -10.74 9.20 5.18
C ALA A 142 -10.88 10.62 4.60
N TRP A 143 -10.25 11.65 5.18
CA TRP A 143 -10.23 13.00 4.62
C TRP A 143 -9.49 13.07 3.30
N ARG A 144 -8.32 12.43 3.21
CA ARG A 144 -7.55 12.31 1.96
C ARG A 144 -8.43 11.75 0.83
N PHE A 145 -9.11 10.63 1.09
CA PHE A 145 -10.04 10.03 0.12
C PHE A 145 -11.23 10.93 -0.21
N ALA A 146 -11.80 11.64 0.76
CA ALA A 146 -12.89 12.58 0.54
C ALA A 146 -12.49 13.73 -0.40
N PHE A 147 -11.28 14.26 -0.24
CA PHE A 147 -10.76 15.30 -1.14
C PHE A 147 -10.50 14.76 -2.55
N VAL A 148 -9.88 13.59 -2.67
CA VAL A 148 -9.63 12.94 -3.98
C VAL A 148 -10.95 12.63 -4.68
N ALA A 149 -11.93 12.07 -3.98
CA ALA A 149 -13.25 11.76 -4.53
C ALA A 149 -13.97 13.00 -5.08
N ARG A 150 -13.74 14.18 -4.50
CA ARG A 150 -14.30 15.45 -4.97
C ARG A 150 -13.50 16.08 -6.12
N GLY A 151 -12.39 15.49 -6.53
CA GLY A 151 -11.47 16.09 -7.48
C GLY A 151 -10.70 17.28 -6.90
N ARG A 152 -10.43 17.25 -5.59
CA ARG A 152 -9.63 18.24 -4.85
C ARG A 152 -8.28 17.64 -4.43
N SER A 153 -7.58 16.98 -5.36
CA SER A 153 -6.32 16.29 -5.08
C SER A 153 -5.24 17.18 -4.48
N ALA A 154 -5.26 18.49 -4.78
CA ALA A 154 -4.38 19.46 -4.13
C ALA A 154 -4.63 19.56 -2.61
N GLN A 155 -5.90 19.43 -2.16
CA GLN A 155 -6.19 19.43 -0.72
C GLN A 155 -5.74 18.14 -0.04
N ALA A 156 -5.82 17.00 -0.73
CA ALA A 156 -5.25 15.74 -0.25
C ALA A 156 -3.73 15.87 -0.09
N PHE A 157 -3.03 16.38 -1.11
CA PHE A 157 -1.60 16.65 -1.06
C PHE A 157 -1.21 17.58 0.10
N VAL A 158 -1.94 18.67 0.32
CA VAL A 158 -1.68 19.59 1.45
C VAL A 158 -1.88 18.88 2.79
N ASN A 159 -2.87 17.99 2.91
CA ASN A 159 -3.09 17.21 4.12
C ASN A 159 -1.95 16.23 4.39
N ASP A 160 -1.49 15.50 3.37
CA ASP A 160 -0.33 14.62 3.46
C ASP A 160 0.98 15.39 3.71
N LEU A 161 1.10 16.62 3.18
CA LEU A 161 2.23 17.51 3.45
C LEU A 161 2.27 17.94 4.93
N VAL A 162 1.13 18.25 5.53
CA VAL A 162 1.04 18.52 6.99
C VAL A 162 1.54 17.33 7.78
N TRP A 163 1.07 16.12 7.43
CA TRP A 163 1.55 14.89 8.07
C TRP A 163 3.08 14.74 7.92
N ALA A 164 3.60 14.87 6.70
CA ALA A 164 5.02 14.71 6.40
C ALA A 164 5.88 15.72 7.16
N LEU A 165 5.48 17.00 7.22
CA LEU A 165 6.22 18.05 7.93
C LEU A 165 6.22 17.85 9.44
N VAL A 166 5.08 17.49 10.03
CA VAL A 166 4.97 17.22 11.48
C VAL A 166 5.79 15.98 11.84
N LEU A 167 5.70 14.92 11.02
CA LEU A 167 6.52 13.72 11.22
C LEU A 167 8.01 14.02 11.07
N ALA A 168 8.42 14.77 10.04
CA ALA A 168 9.82 15.14 9.84
C ALA A 168 10.38 15.94 11.03
N ALA A 169 9.59 16.89 11.56
CA ALA A 169 9.98 17.65 12.75
C ALA A 169 10.10 16.73 13.99
N ALA A 170 9.14 15.83 14.20
CA ALA A 170 9.19 14.88 15.31
C ALA A 170 10.39 13.93 15.19
N LEU A 171 10.67 13.39 13.99
CA LEU A 171 11.82 12.55 13.73
C LEU A 171 13.14 13.30 13.96
N ALA A 172 13.25 14.55 13.54
CA ALA A 172 14.42 15.38 13.80
C ALA A 172 14.67 15.55 15.30
N VAL A 173 13.61 15.79 16.09
CA VAL A 173 13.71 15.88 17.56
C VAL A 173 14.16 14.55 18.17
N LEU A 174 13.60 13.42 17.74
CA LEU A 174 13.99 12.09 18.24
C LEU A 174 15.47 11.79 17.96
N LEU A 175 15.93 12.04 16.74
CA LEU A 175 17.30 11.78 16.31
C LEU A 175 18.30 12.69 17.04
N THR A 176 17.99 13.98 17.18
CA THR A 176 18.91 14.93 17.86
C THR A 176 18.94 14.75 19.37
N SER A 177 17.85 14.26 19.99
CA SER A 177 17.78 13.95 21.43
C SER A 177 18.34 12.58 21.80
N GLY A 178 18.64 11.73 20.82
CA GLY A 178 19.07 10.34 21.05
C GLY A 178 17.98 9.42 21.64
N ARG A 179 16.70 9.86 21.61
CA ARG A 179 15.56 9.09 22.15
C ARG A 179 14.94 8.21 21.06
N THR A 180 15.74 7.36 20.45
CA THR A 180 15.34 6.49 19.37
C THR A 180 14.86 5.14 19.92
N SER A 181 13.54 4.90 19.92
CA SER A 181 12.93 3.62 20.24
C SER A 181 11.74 3.37 19.31
N VAL A 182 11.32 2.13 19.17
CA VAL A 182 10.16 1.79 18.33
C VAL A 182 8.91 2.55 18.77
N LEU A 183 8.67 2.69 20.07
CA LEU A 183 7.52 3.42 20.61
C LEU A 183 7.59 4.91 20.29
N ALA A 184 8.78 5.51 20.35
CA ALA A 184 8.96 6.92 20.02
C ALA A 184 8.69 7.20 18.53
N PHE A 185 9.19 6.35 17.64
CA PHE A 185 8.90 6.42 16.20
C PHE A 185 7.42 6.25 15.90
N GLU A 186 6.76 5.30 16.57
CA GLU A 186 5.34 5.02 16.40
C GLU A 186 4.46 6.17 16.91
N LEU A 187 4.78 6.75 18.06
CA LEU A 187 4.14 7.96 18.58
C LEU A 187 4.31 9.15 17.65
N ALA A 188 5.52 9.37 17.11
CA ALA A 188 5.78 10.44 16.15
C ALA A 188 4.93 10.25 14.88
N TRP A 189 4.86 9.03 14.35
CA TRP A 189 4.12 8.70 13.14
C TRP A 189 2.60 8.84 13.34
N SER A 190 2.04 8.21 14.37
CA SER A 190 0.60 8.24 14.63
C SER A 190 0.14 9.61 15.15
N GLY A 191 0.97 10.30 15.95
CA GLY A 191 0.71 11.66 16.40
C GLY A 191 0.68 12.67 15.25
N ALA A 192 1.62 12.57 14.30
CA ALA A 192 1.63 13.39 13.10
C ALA A 192 0.37 13.15 12.23
N ALA A 193 -0.09 11.90 12.12
CA ALA A 193 -1.35 11.57 11.44
C ALA A 193 -2.55 12.19 12.18
N GLY A 194 -2.55 12.19 13.52
CA GLY A 194 -3.56 12.86 14.33
C GLY A 194 -3.65 14.36 14.05
N VAL A 195 -2.51 15.06 13.96
CA VAL A 195 -2.46 16.48 13.57
C VAL A 195 -3.01 16.69 12.16
N ALA A 196 -2.63 15.84 11.20
CA ALA A 196 -3.15 15.91 9.83
C ALA A 196 -4.66 15.59 9.77
N ALA A 197 -5.17 14.71 10.61
CA ALA A 197 -6.61 14.44 10.74
C ALA A 197 -7.38 15.68 11.22
N LEU A 198 -6.86 16.41 12.22
CA LEU A 198 -7.42 17.68 12.68
C LEU A 198 -7.34 18.77 11.60
N ALA A 199 -6.22 18.86 10.89
CA ALA A 199 -6.09 19.73 9.73
C ALA A 199 -7.13 19.39 8.65
N GLY A 200 -7.41 18.09 8.42
CA GLY A 200 -8.44 17.62 7.49
C GLY A 200 -9.84 18.08 7.86
N ILE A 201 -10.17 18.08 9.16
CA ILE A 201 -11.45 18.65 9.66
C ILE A 201 -11.54 20.14 9.30
N ALA A 202 -10.47 20.91 9.56
CA ALA A 202 -10.41 22.33 9.26
C ALA A 202 -10.49 22.61 7.74
N GLN A 203 -9.77 21.83 6.92
CA GLN A 203 -9.77 21.93 5.45
C GLN A 203 -11.15 21.60 4.86
N ALA A 204 -11.79 20.54 5.33
CA ALA A 204 -13.12 20.12 4.88
C ALA A 204 -14.22 21.04 5.43
N ARG A 205 -13.98 21.69 6.55
CA ARG A 205 -14.99 22.41 7.36
C ARG A 205 -16.19 21.51 7.67
N LEU A 206 -15.88 20.26 8.08
CA LEU A 206 -16.85 19.21 8.40
C LEU A 206 -16.37 18.48 9.64
N LEU A 207 -17.26 18.26 10.59
CA LEU A 207 -17.00 17.34 11.72
C LEU A 207 -17.30 15.90 11.30
N PRO A 208 -16.45 14.91 11.65
CA PRO A 208 -16.69 13.49 11.37
C PRO A 208 -17.85 12.98 12.26
N TRP A 209 -19.05 12.94 11.72
CA TRP A 209 -20.26 12.58 12.45
C TRP A 209 -21.34 12.04 11.52
N PRO A 210 -22.16 11.03 11.91
CA PRO A 210 -22.12 10.30 13.21
C PRO A 210 -20.96 9.30 13.27
N LEU A 211 -20.51 8.97 14.49
CA LEU A 211 -19.50 7.95 14.72
C LEU A 211 -20.03 6.51 14.52
N ASN A 212 -21.28 6.36 14.15
CA ASN A 212 -21.92 5.09 13.94
C ASN A 212 -21.68 4.59 12.50
N PRO A 213 -20.72 3.67 12.28
CA PRO A 213 -20.45 3.13 10.96
C PRO A 213 -21.60 2.28 10.41
N LEU A 214 -22.44 1.69 11.28
CA LEU A 214 -23.49 0.74 10.89
C LEU A 214 -24.54 1.39 9.97
N ALA A 215 -24.93 2.64 10.23
CA ALA A 215 -25.90 3.35 9.39
C ALA A 215 -25.35 3.57 7.97
N TRP A 216 -24.07 3.94 7.88
CA TRP A 216 -23.37 4.09 6.60
C TRP A 216 -23.24 2.73 5.89
N TRP A 217 -22.83 1.66 6.58
CA TRP A 217 -22.67 0.33 6.02
C TRP A 217 -23.98 -0.28 5.52
N ARG A 218 -25.06 -0.13 6.27
CA ARG A 218 -26.39 -0.61 5.83
C ARG A 218 -26.86 0.09 4.55
N ARG A 219 -26.58 1.39 4.41
CA ARG A 219 -26.89 2.17 3.22
C ARG A 219 -26.11 1.76 1.99
N HIS A 220 -24.86 1.31 2.17
CA HIS A 220 -23.92 0.99 1.09
C HIS A 220 -23.52 -0.49 1.07
N ARG A 221 -24.32 -1.37 1.67
CA ARG A 221 -24.01 -2.79 1.85
C ARG A 221 -23.65 -3.54 0.57
N ASP A 222 -24.23 -3.13 -0.55
CA ASP A 222 -24.00 -3.70 -1.88
C ASP A 222 -22.57 -3.46 -2.40
N LEU A 223 -21.95 -2.34 -2.04
CA LEU A 223 -20.56 -2.01 -2.37
C LEU A 223 -19.60 -2.50 -1.28
N ASN A 224 -19.88 -2.18 -0.04
CA ASN A 224 -19.00 -2.43 1.10
C ASN A 224 -18.68 -3.92 1.27
N ALA A 225 -19.66 -4.81 1.11
CA ALA A 225 -19.45 -6.25 1.21
C ALA A 225 -18.52 -6.77 0.12
N ARG A 226 -18.59 -6.21 -1.08
CA ARG A 226 -17.74 -6.60 -2.22
C ARG A 226 -16.30 -6.08 -2.02
N TYR A 227 -16.13 -4.82 -1.65
CA TYR A 227 -14.81 -4.23 -1.40
C TYR A 227 -14.11 -4.88 -0.21
N LEU A 228 -14.85 -5.14 0.88
CA LEU A 228 -14.31 -5.86 2.03
C LEU A 228 -13.90 -7.29 1.65
N GLY A 229 -14.73 -8.01 0.89
CA GLY A 229 -14.39 -9.34 0.37
C GLY A 229 -13.15 -9.31 -0.53
N GLU A 230 -13.03 -8.32 -1.40
CA GLU A 230 -11.84 -8.12 -2.23
C GLU A 230 -10.60 -7.84 -1.37
N PHE A 231 -10.70 -6.93 -0.41
CA PHE A 231 -9.60 -6.62 0.50
C PHE A 231 -9.17 -7.84 1.32
N LEU A 232 -10.11 -8.57 1.94
CA LEU A 232 -9.79 -9.76 2.73
C LEU A 232 -9.14 -10.87 1.89
N THR A 233 -9.52 -10.99 0.63
CA THR A 233 -8.98 -12.03 -0.26
C THR A 233 -7.60 -11.66 -0.82
N ILE A 234 -7.29 -10.37 -0.97
CA ILE A 234 -6.10 -9.91 -1.68
C ILE A 234 -5.20 -9.06 -0.75
N GLY A 235 -5.75 -8.03 -0.14
CA GLY A 235 -4.98 -7.05 0.64
C GLY A 235 -4.57 -7.56 2.01
N ALA A 236 -5.43 -8.32 2.68
CA ALA A 236 -5.14 -8.83 4.01
C ALA A 236 -4.09 -9.96 4.01
N VAL A 237 -3.97 -10.71 2.92
CA VAL A 237 -3.05 -11.86 2.84
C VAL A 237 -1.60 -11.47 3.12
N SER A 238 -1.13 -10.34 2.56
CA SER A 238 0.23 -9.87 2.81
C SER A 238 0.48 -9.49 4.28
N GLN A 239 -0.54 -8.98 4.97
CA GLN A 239 -0.43 -8.63 6.38
C GLN A 239 -0.49 -9.88 7.27
N LEU A 240 -1.36 -10.84 6.94
CA LEU A 240 -1.43 -12.14 7.63
C LEU A 240 -0.11 -12.90 7.55
N ASN A 241 0.67 -12.68 6.50
CA ASN A 241 1.99 -13.26 6.36
C ASN A 241 2.92 -12.84 7.51
N ASN A 242 2.94 -11.57 7.88
CA ASN A 242 3.76 -11.06 8.97
C ASN A 242 3.37 -11.71 10.31
N TYR A 243 2.07 -11.89 10.58
CA TYR A 243 1.60 -12.58 11.77
C TYR A 243 1.97 -14.06 11.78
N GLY A 244 1.76 -14.73 10.64
CA GLY A 244 2.10 -16.15 10.51
C GLY A 244 3.59 -16.42 10.71
N VAL A 245 4.44 -15.61 10.10
CA VAL A 245 5.91 -15.70 10.27
C VAL A 245 6.31 -15.39 11.71
N SER A 246 5.71 -14.34 12.33
CA SER A 246 5.98 -14.00 13.73
C SER A 246 5.61 -15.14 14.68
N ALA A 247 4.45 -15.76 14.49
CA ALA A 247 3.96 -16.85 15.33
C ALA A 247 4.84 -18.10 15.26
N VAL A 248 5.47 -18.37 14.11
CA VAL A 248 6.25 -19.57 13.87
C VAL A 248 7.74 -19.38 14.16
N ALA A 249 8.29 -18.19 13.84
CA ALA A 249 9.73 -17.96 13.86
C ALA A 249 10.16 -16.72 14.66
N GLY A 250 9.22 -15.98 15.23
CA GLY A 250 9.48 -14.85 16.13
C GLY A 250 9.68 -13.50 15.43
N LEU A 251 9.81 -12.46 16.26
CA LEU A 251 9.86 -11.05 15.84
C LEU A 251 11.13 -10.71 15.05
N ALA A 252 12.28 -11.25 15.44
CA ALA A 252 13.55 -11.01 14.73
C ALA A 252 13.48 -11.44 13.25
N VAL A 253 12.75 -12.53 12.96
CA VAL A 253 12.56 -13.00 11.59
C VAL A 253 11.71 -12.01 10.79
N VAL A 254 10.63 -11.51 11.36
CA VAL A 254 9.80 -10.46 10.73
C VAL A 254 10.62 -9.20 10.50
N GLY A 255 11.45 -8.80 11.47
CA GLY A 255 12.37 -7.68 11.34
C GLY A 255 13.37 -7.85 10.20
N ALA A 256 13.98 -9.04 10.06
CA ALA A 256 14.92 -9.33 8.99
C ALA A 256 14.26 -9.29 7.60
N LEU A 257 13.05 -9.83 7.47
CA LEU A 257 12.27 -9.72 6.24
C LEU A 257 11.92 -8.26 5.92
N ARG A 258 11.53 -7.47 6.94
CA ARG A 258 11.24 -6.05 6.76
C ARG A 258 12.45 -5.26 6.31
N ALA A 259 13.62 -5.53 6.88
CA ALA A 259 14.87 -4.91 6.44
C ALA A 259 15.18 -5.25 4.97
N GLY A 260 14.96 -6.50 4.55
CA GLY A 260 15.06 -6.91 3.15
C GLY A 260 14.06 -6.20 2.25
N GLU A 261 12.80 -6.05 2.67
CA GLU A 261 11.76 -5.30 1.93
C GLU A 261 12.13 -3.84 1.72
N ILE A 262 12.73 -3.18 2.71
CA ILE A 262 13.18 -1.78 2.60
C ILE A 262 14.21 -1.65 1.49
N LEU A 263 15.17 -2.56 1.39
CA LEU A 263 16.22 -2.55 0.36
C LEU A 263 15.66 -2.69 -1.06
N VAL A 264 14.63 -3.51 -1.23
CA VAL A 264 14.01 -3.71 -2.54
C VAL A 264 12.86 -2.74 -2.83
N GLY A 265 12.58 -1.82 -1.92
CA GLY A 265 11.53 -0.79 -2.06
C GLY A 265 11.50 -0.07 -3.41
N PRO A 266 12.62 0.38 -3.98
CA PRO A 266 12.66 1.01 -5.30
C PRO A 266 12.05 0.15 -6.42
N VAL A 267 12.20 -1.17 -6.36
CA VAL A 267 11.60 -2.09 -7.34
C VAL A 267 10.08 -2.14 -7.23
N TYR A 268 9.53 -2.07 -6.02
CA TYR A 268 8.07 -2.00 -5.82
C TYR A 268 7.47 -0.71 -6.41
N VAL A 269 8.16 0.41 -6.26
CA VAL A 269 7.73 1.69 -6.87
C VAL A 269 7.74 1.60 -8.39
N LEU A 270 8.81 1.05 -8.98
CA LEU A 270 8.90 0.79 -10.42
C LEU A 270 7.77 -0.13 -10.90
N PHE A 271 7.51 -1.22 -10.20
CA PHE A 271 6.46 -2.18 -10.52
C PHE A 271 5.07 -1.52 -10.51
N MET A 272 4.75 -0.72 -9.48
CA MET A 272 3.45 -0.04 -9.39
C MET A 272 3.28 1.02 -10.48
N GLY A 273 4.26 1.90 -10.65
CA GLY A 273 4.21 2.96 -11.66
C GLY A 273 4.19 2.42 -13.09
N GLY A 274 5.04 1.44 -13.38
CA GLY A 274 5.14 0.82 -14.69
C GLY A 274 3.87 0.05 -15.09
N ASN A 275 3.24 -0.66 -14.16
CA ASN A 275 1.96 -1.33 -14.42
C ASN A 275 0.85 -0.35 -14.81
N MET A 276 0.78 0.82 -14.20
CA MET A 276 -0.24 1.82 -14.50
C MET A 276 -0.14 2.32 -15.95
N ILE A 277 1.08 2.59 -16.44
CA ILE A 277 1.35 3.01 -17.81
C ILE A 277 1.10 1.86 -18.78
N ALA A 278 1.58 0.67 -18.44
CA ALA A 278 1.49 -0.51 -19.31
C ALA A 278 0.05 -0.97 -19.56
N VAL A 279 -0.88 -0.81 -18.59
CA VAL A 279 -2.29 -1.15 -18.77
C VAL A 279 -2.96 -0.25 -19.82
N ALA A 280 -2.69 1.05 -19.81
CA ALA A 280 -3.26 1.99 -20.77
C ALA A 280 -2.78 1.69 -22.20
N GLU A 281 -1.49 1.39 -22.36
CA GLU A 281 -0.93 1.01 -23.67
C GLU A 281 -1.39 -0.37 -24.10
N GLY A 282 -1.46 -1.32 -23.15
CA GLY A 282 -1.97 -2.67 -23.38
C GLY A 282 -3.39 -2.68 -23.95
N ALA A 283 -4.29 -1.82 -23.45
CA ALA A 283 -5.64 -1.70 -23.99
C ALA A 283 -5.67 -1.20 -25.43
N ARG A 284 -4.79 -0.23 -25.78
CA ARG A 284 -4.67 0.27 -27.17
C ARG A 284 -4.14 -0.81 -28.12
N VAL A 285 -3.16 -1.60 -27.67
CA VAL A 285 -2.57 -2.68 -28.48
C VAL A 285 -3.55 -3.84 -28.61
N ALA A 286 -4.26 -4.19 -27.52
CA ALA A 286 -5.25 -5.27 -27.52
C ALA A 286 -6.37 -5.08 -28.55
N SER A 287 -6.81 -3.83 -28.77
CA SER A 287 -7.84 -3.50 -29.77
C SER A 287 -7.37 -3.71 -31.22
N ARG A 288 -6.06 -3.86 -31.45
CA ARG A 288 -5.48 -4.03 -32.79
C ARG A 288 -4.95 -5.45 -33.02
N SER A 289 -4.33 -6.06 -32.03
CA SER A 289 -3.69 -7.37 -32.20
C SER A 289 -3.45 -8.08 -30.84
N THR A 290 -3.94 -9.30 -30.72
CA THR A 290 -3.63 -10.16 -29.57
C THR A 290 -2.14 -10.58 -29.55
N ALA A 291 -1.52 -10.77 -30.72
CA ALA A 291 -0.09 -11.06 -30.81
C ALA A 291 0.76 -9.85 -30.38
N GLY A 292 0.33 -8.63 -30.78
CA GLY A 292 0.94 -7.38 -30.32
C GLY A 292 0.86 -7.24 -28.79
N LEU A 293 -0.29 -7.55 -28.18
CA LEU A 293 -0.46 -7.53 -26.75
C LEU A 293 0.45 -8.54 -26.05
N ALA A 294 0.57 -9.76 -26.58
CA ALA A 294 1.48 -10.78 -26.05
C ALA A 294 2.93 -10.31 -26.05
N ARG A 295 3.38 -9.70 -27.16
CA ARG A 295 4.73 -9.11 -27.27
C ARG A 295 4.94 -7.96 -26.29
N LEU A 296 3.98 -7.05 -26.17
CA LEU A 296 4.05 -5.95 -25.20
C LEU A 296 4.14 -6.48 -23.77
N SER A 297 3.30 -7.46 -23.41
CA SER A 297 3.33 -8.09 -22.09
C SER A 297 4.69 -8.73 -21.77
N LEU A 298 5.30 -9.39 -22.77
CA LEU A 298 6.63 -9.96 -22.63
C LEU A 298 7.70 -8.88 -22.41
N LEU A 299 7.66 -7.81 -23.21
CA LEU A 299 8.60 -6.69 -23.09
C LEU A 299 8.46 -5.96 -21.74
N VAL A 300 7.24 -5.75 -21.26
CA VAL A 300 6.98 -5.16 -19.92
C VAL A 300 7.57 -6.04 -18.82
N SER A 301 7.29 -7.34 -18.83
CA SER A 301 7.89 -8.26 -17.85
C SER A 301 9.41 -8.29 -17.95
N ALA A 302 9.97 -8.43 -19.15
CA ALA A 302 11.41 -8.53 -19.35
C ALA A 302 12.13 -7.24 -18.91
N GLY A 303 11.61 -6.07 -19.28
CA GLY A 303 12.19 -4.77 -18.91
C GLY A 303 12.17 -4.54 -17.41
N MET A 304 11.01 -4.81 -16.74
CA MET A 304 10.90 -4.67 -15.30
C MET A 304 11.76 -5.70 -14.54
N SER A 305 11.83 -6.94 -15.04
CA SER A 305 12.66 -7.98 -14.44
C SER A 305 14.15 -7.69 -14.61
N ALA A 306 14.56 -7.13 -15.74
CA ALA A 306 15.94 -6.69 -15.94
C ALA A 306 16.32 -5.57 -14.97
N ALA A 307 15.43 -4.57 -14.76
CA ALA A 307 15.65 -3.52 -13.78
C ALA A 307 15.71 -4.07 -12.35
N ALA A 308 14.82 -5.01 -11.99
CA ALA A 308 14.85 -5.68 -10.69
C ALA A 308 16.12 -6.52 -10.49
N ALA A 309 16.57 -7.23 -11.52
CA ALA A 309 17.80 -8.01 -11.48
C ALA A 309 19.04 -7.12 -11.33
N LEU A 310 19.08 -6.00 -12.05
CA LEU A 310 20.16 -5.01 -11.93
C LEU A 310 20.21 -4.42 -10.52
N TRP A 311 19.06 -4.02 -9.96
CA TRP A 311 18.98 -3.51 -8.58
C TRP A 311 19.37 -4.59 -7.57
N GLY A 312 18.89 -5.82 -7.76
CA GLY A 312 19.29 -6.97 -6.94
C GLY A 312 20.79 -7.23 -6.98
N ALA A 313 21.43 -7.14 -8.15
CA ALA A 313 22.87 -7.26 -8.30
C ALA A 313 23.61 -6.14 -7.53
N VAL A 314 23.13 -4.90 -7.60
CA VAL A 314 23.66 -3.78 -6.81
C VAL A 314 23.61 -4.10 -5.31
N LEU A 315 22.48 -4.62 -4.83
CA LEU A 315 22.31 -4.97 -3.40
C LEU A 315 23.22 -6.13 -2.97
N VAL A 316 23.36 -7.17 -3.81
CA VAL A 316 24.23 -8.31 -3.52
C VAL A 316 25.71 -7.92 -3.49
N LEU A 317 26.10 -6.96 -4.32
CA LEU A 317 27.48 -6.45 -4.38
C LEU A 317 27.73 -5.28 -3.41
N LEU A 318 26.71 -4.90 -2.63
CA LEU A 318 26.82 -3.75 -1.71
C LEU A 318 27.77 -4.09 -0.55
N PRO A 319 28.87 -3.34 -0.34
CA PRO A 319 29.79 -3.56 0.77
C PRO A 319 29.08 -3.35 2.12
N ASP A 320 29.46 -4.13 3.13
CA ASP A 320 28.90 -4.02 4.50
C ASP A 320 29.02 -2.61 5.07
N SER A 321 30.09 -1.91 4.74
CA SER A 321 30.32 -0.52 5.19
C SER A 321 29.26 0.46 4.67
N LEU A 322 28.71 0.23 3.47
CA LEU A 322 27.60 1.03 2.94
C LEU A 322 26.27 0.52 3.47
N GLY A 323 26.09 -0.79 3.56
CA GLY A 323 24.88 -1.39 4.10
C GLY A 323 24.63 -0.97 5.56
N THR A 324 25.64 -0.96 6.39
CA THR A 324 25.55 -0.49 7.78
C THR A 324 25.32 1.01 7.89
N ARG A 325 25.81 1.83 6.94
CA ARG A 325 25.45 3.25 6.90
C ARG A 325 23.98 3.49 6.59
N VAL A 326 23.36 2.61 5.79
CA VAL A 326 21.96 2.72 5.38
C VAL A 326 21.01 2.15 6.43
N LEU A 327 21.24 0.91 6.86
CA LEU A 327 20.34 0.15 7.74
C LEU A 327 20.86 0.03 9.20
N GLY A 328 22.00 0.61 9.52
CA GLY A 328 22.57 0.49 10.89
C GLY A 328 22.77 -0.98 11.30
N PRO A 329 22.43 -1.33 12.55
CA PRO A 329 22.65 -2.66 13.09
C PRO A 329 21.80 -3.75 12.40
N THR A 330 20.70 -3.39 11.75
CA THR A 330 19.82 -4.36 11.07
C THR A 330 20.37 -4.84 9.73
N TRP A 331 21.46 -4.23 9.22
CA TRP A 331 22.11 -4.61 7.96
C TRP A 331 22.47 -6.08 7.90
N TYR A 332 23.11 -6.63 8.95
CA TYR A 332 23.57 -8.01 8.92
C TYR A 332 22.44 -9.03 8.80
N ALA A 333 21.27 -8.73 9.38
CA ALA A 333 20.10 -9.57 9.20
C ALA A 333 19.49 -9.39 7.79
N ALA A 334 19.48 -8.17 7.26
CA ALA A 334 19.04 -7.89 5.90
C ALA A 334 19.95 -8.56 4.85
N ALA A 335 21.27 -8.52 5.04
CA ALA A 335 22.25 -9.10 4.12
C ALA A 335 22.02 -10.60 3.89
N GLN A 336 21.60 -11.35 4.90
CA GLN A 336 21.28 -12.77 4.79
C GLN A 336 20.11 -13.06 3.85
N VAL A 337 19.20 -12.12 3.68
CA VAL A 337 18.00 -12.27 2.87
C VAL A 337 18.06 -11.51 1.54
N VAL A 338 19.14 -10.77 1.26
CA VAL A 338 19.28 -9.96 0.02
C VAL A 338 19.13 -10.81 -1.24
N VAL A 339 19.81 -11.96 -1.32
CA VAL A 339 19.77 -12.82 -2.51
C VAL A 339 18.36 -13.34 -2.78
N PRO A 340 17.66 -13.99 -1.83
CA PRO A 340 16.29 -14.41 -2.08
C PRO A 340 15.34 -13.24 -2.34
N PHE A 341 15.51 -12.04 -1.73
CA PHE A 341 14.71 -10.86 -2.04
C PHE A 341 14.97 -10.31 -3.45
N ALA A 342 16.21 -10.34 -3.92
CA ALA A 342 16.53 -10.02 -5.31
C ALA A 342 15.79 -10.95 -6.29
N LEU A 343 15.83 -12.25 -6.04
CA LEU A 343 15.11 -13.24 -6.87
C LEU A 343 13.59 -13.12 -6.76
N LEU A 344 13.08 -12.83 -5.56
CA LEU A 344 11.68 -12.55 -5.32
C LEU A 344 11.18 -11.37 -6.19
N THR A 345 11.92 -10.26 -6.21
CA THR A 345 11.53 -9.07 -6.97
C THR A 345 11.58 -9.30 -8.48
N VAL A 346 12.51 -10.12 -8.97
CA VAL A 346 12.50 -10.56 -10.38
C VAL A 346 11.25 -11.41 -10.67
N GLY A 347 10.87 -12.34 -9.80
CA GLY A 347 9.65 -13.14 -9.93
C GLY A 347 8.38 -12.28 -9.88
N LEU A 348 8.32 -11.30 -8.97
CA LEU A 348 7.22 -10.33 -8.89
C LEU A 348 7.06 -9.57 -10.21
N THR A 349 8.16 -8.98 -10.71
CA THR A 349 8.15 -8.16 -11.94
C THR A 349 7.93 -8.99 -13.20
N ALA A 350 8.32 -10.26 -13.20
CA ALA A 350 7.99 -11.20 -14.28
C ALA A 350 6.47 -11.40 -14.45
N SER A 351 5.67 -11.15 -13.42
CA SER A 351 4.21 -11.19 -13.49
C SER A 351 3.55 -9.90 -13.99
N ALA A 352 4.31 -8.81 -14.21
CA ALA A 352 3.77 -7.50 -14.61
C ALA A 352 3.05 -7.54 -15.96
N GLY A 353 3.68 -8.14 -16.98
CA GLY A 353 3.13 -8.25 -18.32
C GLY A 353 1.80 -9.02 -18.36
N PRO A 354 1.69 -10.25 -17.84
CA PRO A 354 0.43 -10.97 -17.85
C PRO A 354 -0.66 -10.27 -17.01
N GLN A 355 -0.33 -9.59 -15.91
CA GLN A 355 -1.30 -8.78 -15.17
C GLN A 355 -1.83 -7.62 -16.02
N THR A 356 -0.95 -6.90 -16.72
CA THR A 356 -1.30 -5.86 -17.69
C THR A 356 -2.16 -6.43 -18.82
N GLY A 357 -1.76 -7.55 -19.41
CA GLY A 357 -2.46 -8.18 -20.52
C GLY A 357 -3.87 -8.64 -20.14
N LEU A 358 -4.06 -9.26 -18.97
CA LEU A 358 -5.37 -9.67 -18.49
C LEU A 358 -6.31 -8.49 -18.23
N ARG A 359 -5.77 -7.36 -17.72
CA ARG A 359 -6.56 -6.13 -17.56
C ARG A 359 -6.92 -5.52 -18.93
N ALA A 360 -5.99 -5.50 -19.87
CA ALA A 360 -6.22 -4.99 -21.24
C ALA A 360 -7.30 -5.78 -21.99
N LEU A 361 -7.38 -7.10 -21.75
CA LEU A 361 -8.42 -7.98 -22.30
C LEU A 361 -9.73 -7.98 -21.49
N ALA A 362 -9.84 -7.16 -20.43
CA ALA A 362 -10.96 -7.18 -19.48
C ALA A 362 -11.25 -8.60 -18.90
N ALA A 363 -10.25 -9.47 -18.84
CA ALA A 363 -10.34 -10.86 -18.38
C ALA A 363 -10.30 -10.97 -16.85
N ALA A 364 -11.17 -10.22 -16.15
CA ALA A 364 -11.18 -10.09 -14.70
C ALA A 364 -11.29 -11.44 -13.97
N LYS A 365 -12.12 -12.39 -14.47
CA LYS A 365 -12.26 -13.73 -13.88
C LYS A 365 -10.94 -14.51 -13.87
N ARG A 366 -10.12 -14.38 -14.93
CA ARG A 366 -8.81 -15.03 -15.01
C ARG A 366 -7.79 -14.38 -14.08
N GLY A 367 -7.81 -13.05 -13.99
CA GLY A 367 -7.01 -12.33 -13.01
C GLY A 367 -7.33 -12.72 -11.57
N LEU A 368 -8.63 -12.89 -11.25
CA LEU A 368 -9.05 -13.35 -9.93
C LEU A 368 -8.56 -14.78 -9.64
N ARG A 369 -8.71 -15.72 -10.62
CA ARG A 369 -8.19 -17.09 -10.47
C ARG A 369 -6.68 -17.12 -10.21
N ALA A 370 -5.90 -16.30 -10.94
CA ALA A 370 -4.46 -16.21 -10.72
C ALA A 370 -4.15 -15.75 -9.29
N ARG A 371 -4.85 -14.75 -8.77
CA ARG A 371 -4.68 -14.22 -7.40
C ARG A 371 -5.07 -15.25 -6.34
N LEU A 372 -6.20 -15.94 -6.51
CA LEU A 372 -6.67 -16.97 -5.57
C LEU A 372 -5.69 -18.15 -5.43
N VAL A 373 -4.91 -18.43 -6.48
CA VAL A 373 -3.83 -19.43 -6.41
C VAL A 373 -2.54 -18.84 -5.85
N ALA A 374 -2.19 -17.63 -6.24
CA ALA A 374 -0.95 -16.99 -5.79
C ALA A 374 -0.95 -16.66 -4.28
N ALA A 375 -2.09 -16.22 -3.73
CA ALA A 375 -2.17 -15.81 -2.34
C ALA A 375 -1.84 -16.93 -1.33
N PRO A 376 -2.41 -18.15 -1.40
CA PRO A 376 -2.02 -19.23 -0.50
C PRO A 376 -0.58 -19.70 -0.74
N LEU A 377 -0.08 -19.68 -1.98
CA LEU A 377 1.33 -20.01 -2.26
C LEU A 377 2.28 -19.09 -1.50
N LEU A 378 2.00 -17.78 -1.51
CA LEU A 378 2.82 -16.78 -0.79
C LEU A 378 2.78 -17.02 0.72
N LEU A 379 1.61 -17.31 1.31
CA LEU A 379 1.48 -17.61 2.73
C LEU A 379 2.22 -18.90 3.12
N ILE A 380 1.99 -19.97 2.37
CA ILE A 380 2.61 -21.27 2.64
C ILE A 380 4.14 -21.17 2.47
N GLY A 381 4.60 -20.50 1.44
CA GLY A 381 6.03 -20.34 1.18
C GLY A 381 6.73 -19.53 2.28
N ALA A 382 6.16 -18.40 2.70
CA ALA A 382 6.79 -17.59 3.72
C ALA A 382 6.72 -18.24 5.11
N ILE A 383 5.54 -18.70 5.54
CA ILE A 383 5.35 -19.31 6.86
C ILE A 383 6.07 -20.67 6.95
N GLY A 384 5.92 -21.53 5.92
CA GLY A 384 6.60 -22.80 5.85
C GLY A 384 8.13 -22.66 5.77
N GLY A 385 8.61 -21.70 4.98
CA GLY A 385 10.02 -21.37 4.92
C GLY A 385 10.56 -20.84 6.26
N ALA A 386 9.79 -19.99 6.94
CA ALA A 386 10.11 -19.48 8.28
C ALA A 386 10.25 -20.61 9.31
N ALA A 387 9.34 -21.58 9.27
CA ALA A 387 9.35 -22.73 10.18
C ALA A 387 10.61 -23.60 10.03
N VAL A 388 11.15 -23.70 8.82
CA VAL A 388 12.30 -24.59 8.52
C VAL A 388 13.63 -23.86 8.64
N GLY A 389 13.72 -22.61 8.21
CA GLY A 389 14.99 -21.90 8.07
C GLY A 389 14.95 -20.43 8.51
N GLY A 390 14.03 -20.05 9.40
CA GLY A 390 13.92 -18.69 9.92
C GLY A 390 13.78 -17.65 8.82
N ALA A 391 14.50 -16.54 8.91
CA ALA A 391 14.42 -15.43 7.95
C ALA A 391 14.85 -15.85 6.53
N VAL A 392 15.94 -16.59 6.43
CA VAL A 392 16.47 -17.07 5.14
C VAL A 392 15.48 -18.04 4.49
N GLY A 393 14.94 -18.98 5.27
CA GLY A 393 13.96 -19.93 4.80
C GLY A 393 12.67 -19.22 4.33
N ALA A 394 12.17 -18.25 5.10
CA ALA A 394 11.02 -17.44 4.73
C ALA A 394 11.24 -16.68 3.41
N ALA A 395 12.40 -16.03 3.28
CA ALA A 395 12.74 -15.27 2.08
C ALA A 395 12.85 -16.16 0.83
N TRP A 396 13.45 -17.36 0.95
CA TRP A 396 13.47 -18.34 -0.14
C TRP A 396 12.08 -18.88 -0.47
N GLY A 397 11.30 -19.21 0.56
CA GLY A 397 9.91 -19.64 0.37
C GLY A 397 9.07 -18.60 -0.37
N MET A 398 9.23 -17.32 -0.02
CA MET A 398 8.62 -16.22 -0.74
C MET A 398 9.12 -16.13 -2.18
N ALA A 399 10.44 -16.23 -2.42
CA ALA A 399 11.02 -16.16 -3.76
C ALA A 399 10.43 -17.25 -4.67
N VAL A 400 10.44 -18.51 -4.22
CA VAL A 400 9.84 -19.63 -4.97
C VAL A 400 8.36 -19.39 -5.24
N SER A 401 7.63 -18.89 -4.26
CA SER A 401 6.18 -18.59 -4.39
C SER A 401 5.90 -17.49 -5.42
N TYR A 402 6.71 -16.42 -5.48
CA TYR A 402 6.56 -15.38 -6.50
C TYR A 402 6.84 -15.89 -7.91
N TRP A 403 7.82 -16.78 -8.09
CA TRP A 403 8.07 -17.41 -9.38
C TRP A 403 6.95 -18.37 -9.78
N ALA A 404 6.44 -19.18 -8.85
CA ALA A 404 5.26 -20.01 -9.08
C ALA A 404 4.02 -19.17 -9.43
N ALA A 405 3.80 -18.08 -8.71
CA ALA A 405 2.73 -17.13 -9.01
C ALA A 405 2.90 -16.52 -10.42
N ALA A 406 4.12 -16.12 -10.81
CA ALA A 406 4.38 -15.61 -12.16
C ALA A 406 4.02 -16.64 -13.24
N ALA A 407 4.35 -17.93 -13.04
CA ALA A 407 3.96 -18.99 -13.95
C ALA A 407 2.42 -19.13 -14.06
N VAL A 408 1.69 -19.04 -12.94
CA VAL A 408 0.23 -19.05 -12.92
C VAL A 408 -0.35 -17.84 -13.66
N TRP A 409 0.20 -16.63 -13.47
CA TRP A 409 -0.22 -15.44 -14.19
C TRP A 409 -0.04 -15.58 -15.69
N TRP A 410 1.14 -16.06 -16.15
CA TRP A 410 1.41 -16.32 -17.56
C TRP A 410 0.50 -17.40 -18.14
N TRP A 411 0.21 -18.45 -17.39
CA TRP A 411 -0.74 -19.49 -17.80
C TRP A 411 -2.14 -18.93 -18.03
N GLN A 412 -2.69 -18.17 -17.05
CA GLN A 412 -4.01 -17.55 -17.18
C GLN A 412 -4.06 -16.55 -18.34
N PHE A 413 -2.98 -15.80 -18.57
CA PHE A 413 -2.91 -14.89 -19.69
C PHE A 413 -2.89 -15.60 -21.06
N ARG A 414 -2.13 -16.68 -21.19
CA ARG A 414 -2.14 -17.51 -22.41
C ARG A 414 -3.52 -18.07 -22.70
N LEU A 415 -4.27 -18.50 -21.70
CA LEU A 415 -5.65 -18.97 -21.86
C LEU A 415 -6.57 -17.81 -22.31
N ALA A 416 -6.41 -16.60 -21.72
CA ALA A 416 -7.18 -15.43 -22.15
C ALA A 416 -6.93 -15.06 -23.61
N LEU A 417 -5.67 -15.10 -24.07
CA LEU A 417 -5.33 -14.86 -25.48
C LEU A 417 -5.96 -15.84 -26.45
N ARG A 418 -6.12 -17.13 -26.04
CA ARG A 418 -6.79 -18.15 -26.86
C ARG A 418 -8.29 -17.89 -26.99
N GLU A 419 -8.92 -17.40 -25.95
CA GLU A 419 -10.36 -17.06 -25.94
C GLU A 419 -10.70 -15.80 -26.71
N HIS A 420 -9.71 -14.85 -26.84
CA HIS A 420 -9.89 -13.59 -27.55
C HIS A 420 -9.34 -13.63 -28.98
N ARG A 421 -8.99 -14.79 -29.52
CA ARG A 421 -8.72 -14.93 -30.96
C ARG A 421 -10.04 -14.78 -31.71
N PRO A 422 -10.11 -13.88 -32.71
CA PRO A 422 -11.28 -13.72 -33.57
C PRO A 422 -11.58 -15.00 -34.35
#